data_a7df79dec0c6dad5fa88f7ee4ef25c83
#
_entry.id   a7df79dec0c6dad5fa88f7ee4ef25c83
#
_cell.length_a   1.000
_cell.length_b   1.000
_cell.length_c   1.000
_cell.angle_alpha   90.00
_cell.angle_beta   90.00
_cell.angle_gamma   90.00
#
_symmetry.space_group_name_H-M   'P 1'
#
loop_
_entity.id
_entity.type
_entity.pdbx_description
1 polymer ?
#
loop_
_entity_poly.entity_id
_entity_poly.type
_entity_poly.pdbx_seq_one_letter_code
_entity_poly.pdbx_strand_id
1 'polypeptide(L)'
;MLLEATSPLTTCRDVDAAVEIMAAHDSVMSVVSCPKAFYWNEDGTPANYGTRQRPLRHDIKPLFQENGAVYVGNAGRIMSGAPRVYGDVGLKVMPEDTKYEIDTPEDWDIVEKLLEARLS
;
A
#
# COMPACT_ATOMS: atom_id res chain seq x y z
N MET A 1 -14.06 -4.58 7.33
CA MET A 1 -12.61 -4.61 7.11
C MET A 1 -12.24 -5.89 6.40
N LEU A 2 -11.32 -5.81 5.45
CA LEU A 2 -10.68 -6.96 4.81
C LEU A 2 -9.20 -6.95 5.15
N LEU A 3 -8.68 -8.08 5.60
CA LEU A 3 -7.27 -8.34 5.79
C LEU A 3 -6.88 -9.50 4.88
N GLU A 4 -5.84 -9.31 4.08
CA GLU A 4 -5.38 -10.37 3.17
C GLU A 4 -4.41 -11.31 3.91
N ALA A 5 -4.68 -12.61 3.80
CA ALA A 5 -3.86 -13.65 4.43
C ALA A 5 -2.43 -13.71 3.85
N THR A 6 -2.26 -13.22 2.62
CA THR A 6 -0.98 -13.14 1.91
C THR A 6 -0.06 -12.02 2.41
N SER A 7 -0.52 -11.19 3.35
CA SER A 7 0.22 -10.05 3.90
C SER A 7 0.53 -10.23 5.40
N PRO A 8 1.31 -11.25 5.80
CA PRO A 8 1.53 -11.61 7.21
C PRO A 8 2.43 -10.63 7.97
N LEU A 9 3.04 -9.66 7.30
CA LEU A 9 3.82 -8.58 7.93
C LEU A 9 2.94 -7.48 8.54
N THR A 10 1.62 -7.55 8.37
CA THR A 10 0.63 -6.64 8.96
C THR A 10 0.56 -6.80 10.47
N THR A 11 0.56 -5.69 11.20
CA THR A 11 0.47 -5.69 12.66
C THR A 11 -0.90 -5.17 13.13
N CYS A 12 -1.26 -5.46 14.39
CA CYS A 12 -2.46 -4.89 14.98
C CYS A 12 -2.45 -3.35 14.98
N ARG A 13 -1.28 -2.73 15.14
CA ARG A 13 -1.13 -1.27 15.09
C ARG A 13 -1.47 -0.69 13.71
N ASP A 14 -1.15 -1.42 12.64
CA ASP A 14 -1.51 -1.02 11.28
C ASP A 14 -3.03 -1.07 11.08
N VAL A 15 -3.66 -2.10 11.61
CA VAL A 15 -5.12 -2.27 11.58
C VAL A 15 -5.82 -1.16 12.37
N ASP A 16 -5.40 -0.90 13.59
CA ASP A 16 -5.97 0.15 14.43
C ASP A 16 -5.85 1.52 13.78
N ALA A 17 -4.67 1.86 13.24
CA ALA A 17 -4.46 3.12 12.54
C ALA A 17 -5.32 3.25 11.27
N ALA A 18 -5.54 2.17 10.52
CA ALA A 18 -6.44 2.20 9.37
C ALA A 18 -7.89 2.47 9.78
N VAL A 19 -8.34 1.92 10.89
CA VAL A 19 -9.68 2.20 11.46
C VAL A 19 -9.81 3.66 11.89
N GLU A 20 -8.78 4.23 12.51
CA GLU A 20 -8.78 5.65 12.91
C GLU A 20 -8.89 6.58 11.69
N ILE A 21 -8.15 6.29 10.61
CA ILE A 21 -8.20 7.05 9.35
C ILE A 21 -9.61 7.02 8.75
N MET A 22 -10.34 5.92 8.90
CA MET A 22 -11.70 5.76 8.37
C MET A 22 -12.69 6.80 8.94
N ALA A 23 -12.40 7.40 10.08
CA ALA A 23 -13.28 8.42 10.66
C ALA A 23 -13.42 9.69 9.81
N ALA A 24 -12.46 9.97 8.92
CA ALA A 24 -12.42 11.15 8.06
C ALA A 24 -12.58 10.84 6.57
N HIS A 25 -12.76 9.56 6.19
CA HIS A 25 -12.79 9.12 4.79
C HIS A 25 -13.94 8.14 4.52
N ASP A 26 -14.28 7.96 3.24
CA ASP A 26 -15.29 7.01 2.81
C ASP A 26 -14.79 5.56 2.82
N SER A 27 -13.53 5.36 2.46
CA SER A 27 -12.83 4.09 2.51
C SER A 27 -11.35 4.30 2.81
N VAL A 28 -10.67 3.25 3.28
CA VAL A 28 -9.24 3.29 3.58
C VAL A 28 -8.56 2.08 2.97
N MET A 29 -7.38 2.27 2.43
CA MET A 29 -6.51 1.18 2.00
C MET A 29 -5.09 1.38 2.51
N SER A 30 -4.39 0.27 2.69
CA SER A 30 -2.97 0.29 3.04
C SER A 30 -2.08 0.45 1.81
N VAL A 31 -1.01 1.21 2.01
CA VAL A 31 -0.02 1.50 0.98
C VAL A 31 1.38 1.52 1.60
N VAL A 32 2.38 1.39 0.76
CA VAL A 32 3.79 1.67 1.10
C VAL A 32 4.27 2.85 0.28
N SER A 33 5.22 3.59 0.83
CA SER A 33 5.91 4.63 0.06
C SER A 33 6.78 3.98 -1.01
N CYS A 34 6.58 4.36 -2.26
CA CYS A 34 7.47 3.94 -3.33
C CYS A 34 8.84 4.58 -3.17
N PRO A 35 9.93 3.87 -3.49
CA PRO A 35 11.23 4.49 -3.63
C PRO A 35 11.15 5.70 -4.56
N LYS A 36 11.91 6.74 -4.28
CA LYS A 36 12.06 7.89 -5.17
C LYS A 36 12.78 7.44 -6.44
N ALA A 37 12.02 6.94 -7.39
CA ALA A 37 12.48 6.37 -8.65
C ALA A 37 11.82 7.09 -9.83
N PHE A 38 12.45 6.97 -11.00
CA PHE A 38 11.91 7.48 -12.24
C PHE A 38 11.05 6.41 -12.89
N TYR A 39 9.73 6.67 -12.98
CA TYR A 39 8.78 5.77 -13.61
C TYR A 39 8.45 6.24 -15.03
N TRP A 40 8.22 5.29 -15.90
CA TRP A 40 7.91 5.52 -17.31
C TRP A 40 6.61 4.83 -17.68
N ASN A 41 5.85 5.45 -18.56
CA ASN A 41 4.73 4.82 -19.23
C ASN A 41 5.22 3.92 -20.36
N GLU A 42 4.38 2.98 -20.78
CA GLU A 42 4.69 2.05 -21.88
C GLU A 42 4.97 2.77 -23.21
N ASP A 43 4.36 3.93 -23.42
CA ASP A 43 4.55 4.77 -24.60
C ASP A 43 5.89 5.56 -24.63
N GLY A 44 6.74 5.37 -23.60
CA GLY A 44 8.03 6.03 -23.50
C GLY A 44 7.97 7.44 -22.93
N THR A 45 6.85 7.84 -22.34
CA THR A 45 6.73 9.10 -21.62
C THR A 45 7.03 8.93 -20.13
N PRO A 46 7.63 9.92 -19.43
CA PRO A 46 7.83 9.83 -18.00
C PRO A 46 6.50 9.93 -17.25
N ALA A 47 6.33 9.08 -16.23
CA ALA A 47 5.10 9.01 -15.45
C ALA A 47 5.06 9.97 -14.26
N ASN A 48 6.19 10.26 -13.64
CA ASN A 48 6.24 10.99 -12.38
C ASN A 48 7.19 12.20 -12.35
N TYR A 49 7.64 12.66 -13.51
CA TYR A 49 8.47 13.86 -13.64
C TYR A 49 8.28 14.54 -15.01
N GLY A 50 8.75 15.80 -15.15
CA GLY A 50 8.67 16.53 -16.41
C GLY A 50 9.79 16.14 -17.38
N THR A 51 9.50 16.20 -18.69
CA THR A 51 10.43 15.79 -19.76
C THR A 51 11.56 16.77 -20.01
N ARG A 52 11.36 18.06 -19.72
CA ARG A 52 12.31 19.10 -20.11
C ARG A 52 13.60 19.13 -19.30
N GLN A 53 13.53 18.69 -18.06
CA GLN A 53 14.68 18.60 -17.18
C GLN A 53 14.47 17.45 -16.20
N ARG A 54 15.36 16.47 -16.25
CA ARG A 54 15.35 15.37 -15.29
C ARG A 54 15.66 15.89 -13.90
N PRO A 55 14.74 15.79 -12.92
CA PRO A 55 14.98 16.27 -11.58
C PRO A 55 16.02 15.42 -10.84
N LEU A 56 16.55 15.96 -9.75
CA LEU A 56 17.31 15.14 -8.83
C LEU A 56 16.36 14.19 -8.09
N ARG A 57 16.87 13.03 -7.65
CA ARG A 57 16.04 12.00 -7.01
C ARG A 57 15.23 12.53 -5.81
N HIS A 58 15.78 13.45 -5.03
CA HIS A 58 15.11 14.03 -3.87
C HIS A 58 13.97 15.00 -4.23
N ASP A 59 13.93 15.52 -5.46
CA ASP A 59 12.89 16.44 -5.94
C ASP A 59 11.68 15.70 -6.54
N ILE A 60 11.78 14.37 -6.71
CA ILE A 60 10.67 13.56 -7.23
C ILE A 60 9.57 13.48 -6.18
N LYS A 61 8.32 13.72 -6.60
CA LYS A 61 7.16 13.53 -5.74
C LYS A 61 7.07 12.07 -5.31
N PRO A 62 6.88 11.81 -4.01
CA PRO A 62 6.65 10.44 -3.54
C PRO A 62 5.35 9.91 -4.13
N LEU A 63 5.37 8.67 -4.58
CA LEU A 63 4.19 7.89 -4.94
C LEU A 63 3.96 6.83 -3.86
N PHE A 64 2.73 6.35 -3.78
CA PHE A 64 2.35 5.25 -2.91
C PHE A 64 1.91 4.07 -3.77
N GLN A 65 2.30 2.88 -3.35
CA GLN A 65 1.88 1.62 -3.95
C GLN A 65 0.93 0.91 -3.00
N GLU A 66 -0.20 0.41 -3.49
CA GLU A 66 -1.01 -0.56 -2.74
C GLU A 66 -0.15 -1.77 -2.36
N ASN A 67 -0.27 -2.20 -1.10
CA ASN A 67 0.39 -3.41 -0.62
C ASN A 67 -0.59 -4.54 -0.29
N GLY A 68 -1.86 -4.38 -0.66
CA GLY A 68 -2.88 -5.42 -0.54
C GLY A 68 -3.25 -5.84 0.90
N ALA A 69 -2.69 -5.22 1.93
CA ALA A 69 -2.76 -5.76 3.28
C ALA A 69 -4.08 -5.47 4.01
N VAL A 70 -4.54 -4.22 3.97
CA VAL A 70 -5.68 -3.74 4.77
C VAL A 70 -6.61 -2.88 3.94
N TYR A 71 -7.92 -3.19 3.99
CA TYR A 71 -8.98 -2.39 3.40
C TYR A 71 -10.07 -2.17 4.44
N VAL A 72 -10.49 -0.92 4.64
CA VAL A 72 -11.57 -0.55 5.56
C VAL A 72 -12.65 0.21 4.81
N GLY A 73 -13.89 -0.16 5.00
CA GLY A 73 -15.03 0.50 4.39
C GLY A 73 -16.29 0.38 5.25
N ASN A 74 -17.30 1.15 4.92
CA ASN A 74 -18.59 1.08 5.60
C ASN A 74 -19.29 -0.24 5.27
N ALA A 75 -19.73 -0.96 6.30
CA ALA A 75 -20.36 -2.27 6.18
C ALA A 75 -21.62 -2.22 5.26
N GLY A 76 -22.47 -1.22 5.42
CA GLY A 76 -23.68 -1.07 4.60
C GLY A 76 -23.37 -0.87 3.11
N ARG A 77 -22.32 -0.11 2.80
CA ARG A 77 -21.88 0.09 1.41
C ARG A 77 -21.30 -1.20 0.82
N ILE A 78 -20.47 -1.90 1.57
CA ILE A 78 -19.90 -3.19 1.12
C ILE A 78 -21.01 -4.21 0.88
N MET A 79 -21.97 -4.31 1.78
CA MET A 79 -23.14 -5.21 1.63
C MET A 79 -24.03 -4.85 0.45
N SER A 80 -24.06 -3.59 0.04
CA SER A 80 -24.79 -3.13 -1.17
C SER A 80 -23.98 -3.23 -2.46
N GLY A 81 -22.79 -3.84 -2.44
CA GLY A 81 -21.98 -4.12 -3.62
C GLY A 81 -20.94 -3.05 -3.96
N ALA A 82 -20.61 -2.14 -3.03
CA ALA A 82 -19.51 -1.20 -3.25
C ALA A 82 -18.17 -1.94 -3.41
N PRO A 83 -17.25 -1.43 -4.23
CA PRO A 83 -15.90 -1.98 -4.35
C PRO A 83 -15.11 -1.79 -3.04
N ARG A 84 -13.93 -2.43 -2.93
CA ARG A 84 -13.04 -2.33 -1.75
C ARG A 84 -12.65 -0.89 -1.44
N VAL A 85 -12.47 -0.09 -2.48
CA VAL A 85 -12.01 1.31 -2.42
C VAL A 85 -13.04 2.16 -3.15
N TYR A 86 -13.58 3.18 -2.49
CA TYR A 86 -14.59 4.07 -3.05
C TYR A 86 -14.59 5.43 -2.35
N GLY A 87 -15.14 6.43 -3.03
CA GLY A 87 -15.33 7.78 -2.49
C GLY A 87 -14.01 8.49 -2.18
N ASP A 88 -13.99 9.27 -1.10
CA ASP A 88 -12.77 9.88 -0.56
C ASP A 88 -11.95 8.83 0.17
N VAL A 89 -10.73 8.58 -0.31
CA VAL A 89 -9.89 7.45 0.10
C VAL A 89 -8.81 7.91 1.06
N GLY A 90 -8.82 7.37 2.26
CA GLY A 90 -7.72 7.49 3.21
C GLY A 90 -6.61 6.47 2.95
N LEU A 91 -5.36 6.89 3.08
CA LEU A 91 -4.19 6.02 2.91
C LEU A 91 -3.56 5.71 4.26
N LYS A 92 -3.50 4.43 4.63
CA LYS A 92 -2.66 3.96 5.74
C LYS A 92 -1.29 3.61 5.19
N VAL A 93 -0.32 4.48 5.42
CA VAL A 93 1.08 4.22 5.03
C VAL A 93 1.69 3.22 6.01
N MET A 94 2.16 2.11 5.49
CA MET A 94 2.79 1.01 6.23
C MET A 94 4.30 0.98 6.01
N PRO A 95 5.07 0.28 6.85
CA PRO A 95 6.50 0.07 6.65
C PRO A 95 6.81 -0.51 5.26
N GLU A 96 7.97 -0.14 4.70
CA GLU A 96 8.32 -0.49 3.31
C GLU A 96 8.41 -2.01 3.08
N ASP A 97 8.82 -2.77 4.08
CA ASP A 97 8.92 -4.22 3.99
C ASP A 97 7.56 -4.92 3.88
N THR A 98 6.45 -4.24 4.23
CA THR A 98 5.09 -4.77 4.03
C THR A 98 4.64 -4.80 2.58
N LYS A 99 5.46 -4.37 1.64
CA LYS A 99 5.23 -4.53 0.20
C LYS A 99 5.35 -5.98 -0.27
N TYR A 100 5.99 -6.82 0.51
CA TYR A 100 6.15 -8.24 0.18
C TYR A 100 4.90 -9.01 0.60
N GLU A 101 4.15 -9.45 -0.40
CA GLU A 101 3.00 -10.35 -0.29
C GLU A 101 3.42 -11.76 -0.69
N ILE A 102 2.71 -12.77 -0.20
CA ILE A 102 3.01 -14.17 -0.53
C ILE A 102 2.15 -14.61 -1.71
N ASP A 103 2.65 -14.46 -2.92
CA ASP A 103 2.01 -14.92 -4.15
C ASP A 103 2.73 -16.14 -4.76
N THR A 104 4.02 -16.30 -4.45
CA THR A 104 4.88 -17.36 -4.95
C THR A 104 5.63 -18.06 -3.81
N PRO A 105 6.20 -19.28 -4.03
CA PRO A 105 7.09 -19.91 -3.04
C PRO A 105 8.31 -19.06 -2.67
N GLU A 106 8.84 -18.29 -3.62
CA GLU A 106 9.98 -17.39 -3.41
C GLU A 106 9.60 -16.24 -2.47
N ASP A 107 8.37 -15.72 -2.58
CA ASP A 107 7.86 -14.69 -1.67
C ASP A 107 7.77 -15.21 -0.25
N TRP A 108 7.38 -16.49 -0.08
CA TRP A 108 7.34 -17.13 1.23
C TRP A 108 8.70 -17.05 1.93
N ASP A 109 9.77 -17.43 1.24
CA ASP A 109 11.13 -17.41 1.79
C ASP A 109 11.53 -15.99 2.22
N ILE A 110 11.17 -14.96 1.44
CA ILE A 110 11.45 -13.55 1.75
C ILE A 110 10.68 -13.12 3.00
N VAL A 111 9.37 -13.38 3.02
CA VAL A 111 8.48 -12.96 4.12
C VAL A 111 8.83 -13.70 5.41
N GLU A 112 9.17 -14.98 5.35
CA GLU A 112 9.62 -15.76 6.51
C GLU A 112 10.86 -15.11 7.15
N LYS A 113 11.87 -14.75 6.36
CA LYS A 113 13.07 -14.06 6.85
C LYS A 113 12.77 -12.71 7.49
N LEU A 114 11.85 -11.94 6.91
CA LEU A 114 11.43 -10.66 7.47
C LEU A 114 10.69 -10.84 8.81
N LEU A 115 9.85 -11.86 8.92
CA LEU A 115 9.16 -12.19 10.18
C LEU A 115 10.14 -12.66 11.26
N GLU A 116 11.08 -13.56 10.92
CA GLU A 116 12.12 -14.00 11.84
C GLU A 116 12.92 -12.80 12.40
N ALA A 117 13.30 -11.86 11.54
CA ALA A 117 14.03 -10.66 11.95
C ALA A 117 13.22 -9.74 12.88
N ARG A 118 11.88 -9.66 12.72
CA ARG A 118 11.02 -8.89 13.60
C ARG A 118 10.79 -9.53 14.96
N LEU A 119 10.88 -10.86 15.05
CA LEU A 119 10.68 -11.64 16.27
C LEU A 119 11.96 -11.81 17.10
N SER A 120 13.09 -11.51 16.51
CA SER A 120 14.40 -11.54 17.19
C SER A 120 14.65 -10.24 17.94
#